data_691ecc2eeee7fdb6bb7782c04a79f857
#
_entry.id   691ecc2eeee7fdb6bb7782c04a79f857
#
_cell.length_a   1.000
_cell.length_b   1.000
_cell.length_c   1.000
_cell.angle_alpha   90.00
_cell.angle_beta   90.00
_cell.angle_gamma   90.00
#
_symmetry.space_group_name_H-M   'P 1'
#
loop_
_entity.id
_entity.type
_entity.pdbx_description
1 polymer ?
#
loop_
_entity_poly.entity_id
_entity_poly.type
_entity_poly.pdbx_seq_one_letter_code
_entity_poly.pdbx_strand_id
1 'polypeptide(L)'
;MRHHNYKAVMKYLPVITGVLLLSGCQAVLLDPKGQIAIEQRALIITAFCLMLVVVIPVILMAVIFSWKYRASNTAAKYTPDWSHSNKVEAVVWTVPVLIILFLAVLTWKSTHALEPSRPLASVVKPVEIEVISLDWKWLFIYPQQGIATVNEIVFPVNTPVNFRITSGSVMNGFFIPALGSQIYAMPGMQTRLHLIAGETGTFDGISSSYSGRGVSGMKFKATA
;
A
#
# COMPACT_ATOMS: atom_id res chain seq x y z
N MET A 1 -4.62 39.03 -35.68
CA MET A 1 -5.46 37.81 -35.76
C MET A 1 -4.79 36.62 -35.05
N ARG A 2 -4.75 36.58 -33.72
CA ARG A 2 -4.14 35.41 -33.02
C ARG A 2 -4.72 35.15 -31.59
N HIS A 3 -5.92 35.67 -31.28
CA HIS A 3 -6.52 35.59 -29.95
C HIS A 3 -7.57 34.49 -29.74
N HIS A 4 -7.82 33.63 -30.73
CA HIS A 4 -8.94 32.69 -30.64
C HIS A 4 -8.55 31.28 -30.16
N ASN A 5 -7.29 30.88 -30.25
CA ASN A 5 -6.88 29.50 -29.97
C ASN A 5 -6.61 29.19 -28.47
N TYR A 6 -6.25 30.20 -27.64
CA TYR A 6 -5.96 29.95 -26.24
C TYR A 6 -7.19 29.56 -25.40
N LYS A 7 -8.38 30.07 -25.78
CA LYS A 7 -9.64 29.70 -25.10
C LYS A 7 -10.02 28.24 -25.34
N ALA A 8 -9.74 27.70 -26.51
CA ALA A 8 -9.93 26.29 -26.82
C ALA A 8 -8.93 25.42 -26.06
N VAL A 9 -7.65 25.79 -26.07
CA VAL A 9 -6.60 25.05 -25.30
C VAL A 9 -6.92 25.04 -23.81
N MET A 10 -7.31 26.19 -23.23
CA MET A 10 -7.65 26.29 -21.81
C MET A 10 -8.90 25.47 -21.43
N LYS A 11 -9.84 25.28 -22.37
CA LYS A 11 -11.04 24.44 -22.16
C LYS A 11 -10.70 22.94 -22.11
N TYR A 12 -9.72 22.50 -22.89
CA TYR A 12 -9.31 21.07 -22.94
C TYR A 12 -8.13 20.73 -22.02
N LEU A 13 -7.45 21.74 -21.49
CA LEU A 13 -6.30 21.56 -20.60
C LEU A 13 -6.61 20.65 -19.40
N PRO A 14 -7.73 20.81 -18.65
CA PRO A 14 -8.02 19.92 -17.52
C PRO A 14 -8.31 18.48 -17.96
N VAL A 15 -8.89 18.28 -19.14
CA VAL A 15 -9.14 16.95 -19.68
C VAL A 15 -7.83 16.28 -20.09
N ILE A 16 -6.94 17.01 -20.77
CA ILE A 16 -5.61 16.52 -21.17
C ILE A 16 -4.76 16.21 -19.95
N THR A 17 -4.76 17.10 -18.94
CA THR A 17 -4.05 16.87 -17.67
C THR A 17 -4.61 15.64 -16.96
N GLY A 18 -5.93 15.46 -16.91
CA GLY A 18 -6.56 14.28 -16.33
C GLY A 18 -6.16 12.98 -17.02
N VAL A 19 -6.14 12.95 -18.36
CA VAL A 19 -5.70 11.77 -19.14
C VAL A 19 -4.22 11.48 -18.96
N LEU A 20 -3.35 12.50 -18.88
CA LEU A 20 -1.92 12.34 -18.64
C LEU A 20 -1.63 11.81 -17.21
N LEU A 21 -2.44 12.18 -16.24
CA LEU A 21 -2.30 11.66 -14.86
C LEU A 21 -2.75 10.20 -14.72
N LEU A 22 -3.62 9.70 -15.59
CA LEU A 22 -4.04 8.30 -15.59
C LEU A 22 -3.02 7.33 -16.20
N SER A 23 -2.09 7.80 -17.02
CA SER A 23 -1.14 6.94 -17.75
C SER A 23 0.09 6.51 -16.93
N GLY A 24 0.25 6.98 -15.68
CA GLY A 24 1.46 6.81 -14.88
C GLY A 24 1.45 5.68 -13.84
N CYS A 25 0.39 4.94 -13.64
CA CYS A 25 0.27 4.06 -12.49
C CYS A 25 0.40 2.58 -12.82
N GLN A 26 1.61 2.12 -13.11
CA GLN A 26 2.02 0.75 -12.79
C GLN A 26 2.54 0.73 -11.33
N ALA A 27 1.68 1.06 -10.38
CA ALA A 27 2.02 0.91 -8.99
C ALA A 27 2.06 -0.60 -8.68
N VAL A 28 3.23 -1.13 -8.34
CA VAL A 28 3.45 -2.55 -8.00
C VAL A 28 2.42 -3.06 -6.99
N LEU A 29 1.99 -2.20 -6.07
CA LEU A 29 0.98 -2.49 -5.08
C LEU A 29 -0.43 -2.76 -5.68
N LEU A 30 -0.72 -2.20 -6.86
CA LEU A 30 -1.99 -2.39 -7.57
C LEU A 30 -1.95 -3.58 -8.56
N ASP A 31 -0.74 -4.13 -8.83
CA ASP A 31 -0.52 -5.34 -9.65
C ASP A 31 0.23 -6.41 -8.83
N PRO A 32 -0.40 -6.95 -7.78
CA PRO A 32 0.22 -7.92 -6.88
C PRO A 32 0.45 -9.26 -7.56
N LYS A 33 1.61 -9.87 -7.27
CA LYS A 33 2.04 -11.17 -7.82
C LYS A 33 2.11 -12.28 -6.77
N GLY A 34 1.77 -11.97 -5.52
CA GLY A 34 1.72 -12.92 -4.41
C GLY A 34 0.38 -12.93 -3.70
N GLN A 35 0.05 -14.04 -3.04
CA GLN A 35 -1.22 -14.19 -2.30
C GLN A 35 -1.41 -13.08 -1.26
N ILE A 36 -0.40 -12.81 -0.46
CA ILE A 36 -0.44 -11.77 0.58
C ILE A 36 -0.66 -10.38 -0.03
N ALA A 37 0.05 -10.07 -1.14
CA ALA A 37 -0.09 -8.78 -1.81
C ALA A 37 -1.49 -8.57 -2.41
N ILE A 38 -2.15 -9.63 -2.90
CA ILE A 38 -3.55 -9.57 -3.38
C ILE A 38 -4.50 -9.17 -2.25
N GLU A 39 -4.35 -9.78 -1.08
CA GLU A 39 -5.18 -9.46 0.09
C GLU A 39 -4.89 -8.04 0.61
N GLN A 40 -3.63 -7.62 0.66
CA GLN A 40 -3.24 -6.25 1.02
C GLN A 40 -3.82 -5.21 0.06
N ARG A 41 -3.78 -5.47 -1.26
CA ARG A 41 -4.45 -4.60 -2.24
C ARG A 41 -5.95 -4.49 -1.98
N ALA A 42 -6.63 -5.60 -1.73
CA ALA A 42 -8.06 -5.60 -1.42
C ALA A 42 -8.38 -4.75 -0.18
N LEU A 43 -7.57 -4.86 0.87
CA LEU A 43 -7.70 -4.03 2.08
C LEU A 43 -7.52 -2.54 1.80
N ILE A 44 -6.50 -2.17 1.03
CA ILE A 44 -6.22 -0.77 0.67
C ILE A 44 -7.40 -0.19 -0.12
N ILE A 45 -7.89 -0.90 -1.14
CA ILE A 45 -9.03 -0.44 -1.96
C ILE A 45 -10.28 -0.32 -1.10
N THR A 46 -10.56 -1.30 -0.24
CA THR A 46 -11.73 -1.29 0.66
C THR A 46 -11.68 -0.10 1.62
N ALA A 47 -10.55 0.13 2.28
CA ALA A 47 -10.36 1.26 3.18
C ALA A 47 -10.49 2.60 2.44
N PHE A 48 -9.89 2.71 1.25
CA PHE A 48 -9.97 3.90 0.41
C PHE A 48 -11.42 4.21 -0.01
N CYS A 49 -12.15 3.22 -0.53
CA CYS A 49 -13.56 3.38 -0.92
C CYS A 49 -14.44 3.79 0.28
N LEU A 50 -14.20 3.20 1.43
CA LEU A 50 -14.93 3.53 2.65
C LEU A 50 -14.69 4.98 3.10
N MET A 51 -13.44 5.44 3.01
CA MET A 51 -13.10 6.83 3.32
C MET A 51 -13.73 7.82 2.33
N LEU A 52 -13.90 7.45 1.06
CA LEU A 52 -14.55 8.30 0.06
C LEU A 52 -16.03 8.59 0.40
N VAL A 53 -16.69 7.72 1.16
CA VAL A 53 -18.08 7.95 1.64
C VAL A 53 -18.19 9.24 2.48
N VAL A 54 -17.13 9.59 3.18
CA VAL A 54 -17.06 10.85 3.96
C VAL A 54 -16.42 11.98 3.14
N VAL A 55 -15.30 11.70 2.48
CA VAL A 55 -14.51 12.73 1.79
C VAL A 55 -15.29 13.38 0.64
N ILE A 56 -15.98 12.58 -0.19
CA ILE A 56 -16.73 13.11 -1.33
C ILE A 56 -17.86 14.06 -0.89
N PRO A 57 -18.76 13.70 0.05
CA PRO A 57 -19.78 14.62 0.51
C PRO A 57 -19.21 15.89 1.14
N VAL A 58 -18.11 15.81 1.89
CA VAL A 58 -17.47 16.99 2.49
C VAL A 58 -16.94 17.94 1.42
N ILE A 59 -16.24 17.43 0.40
CA ILE A 59 -15.75 18.25 -0.72
C ILE A 59 -16.93 18.88 -1.48
N LEU A 60 -17.96 18.09 -1.77
CA LEU A 60 -19.15 18.58 -2.47
C LEU A 60 -19.85 19.67 -1.66
N MET A 61 -20.03 19.49 -0.36
CA MET A 61 -20.61 20.52 0.52
C MET A 61 -19.75 21.77 0.54
N ALA A 62 -18.45 21.67 0.65
CA ALA A 62 -17.54 22.81 0.63
C ALA A 62 -17.69 23.63 -0.65
N VAL A 63 -17.72 22.98 -1.81
CA VAL A 63 -17.89 23.64 -3.13
C VAL A 63 -19.30 24.22 -3.27
N ILE A 64 -20.34 23.44 -2.96
CA ILE A 64 -21.74 23.86 -3.10
C ILE A 64 -22.06 25.05 -2.19
N PHE A 65 -21.61 25.01 -0.94
CA PHE A 65 -21.89 26.10 0.02
C PHE A 65 -21.12 27.36 -0.36
N SER A 66 -19.86 27.26 -0.75
CA SER A 66 -19.09 28.40 -1.24
C SER A 66 -19.73 29.07 -2.43
N TRP A 67 -20.31 28.28 -3.36
CA TRP A 67 -20.99 28.81 -4.54
C TRP A 67 -22.39 29.36 -4.20
N LYS A 68 -23.17 28.62 -3.39
CA LYS A 68 -24.54 29.00 -3.01
C LYS A 68 -24.59 30.28 -2.18
N TYR A 69 -23.67 30.45 -1.23
CA TYR A 69 -23.64 31.59 -0.31
C TYR A 69 -22.61 32.67 -0.68
N ARG A 70 -22.18 32.70 -1.96
CA ARG A 70 -21.32 33.77 -2.47
C ARG A 70 -22.03 35.14 -2.36
N ALA A 71 -21.26 36.20 -2.16
CA ALA A 71 -21.79 37.58 -1.96
C ALA A 71 -22.71 38.07 -3.10
N SER A 72 -22.51 37.60 -4.34
CA SER A 72 -23.33 37.93 -5.50
C SER A 72 -24.69 37.22 -5.55
N ASN A 73 -24.93 36.22 -4.69
CA ASN A 73 -26.20 35.48 -4.67
C ASN A 73 -27.15 36.04 -3.61
N THR A 74 -27.95 37.04 -4.01
CA THR A 74 -28.96 37.69 -3.14
C THR A 74 -30.20 36.84 -2.86
N ALA A 75 -30.39 35.72 -3.62
CA ALA A 75 -31.51 34.80 -3.44
C ALA A 75 -31.28 33.75 -2.33
N ALA A 76 -30.05 33.64 -1.79
CA ALA A 76 -29.75 32.70 -0.73
C ALA A 76 -30.41 33.13 0.57
N LYS A 77 -31.16 32.21 1.22
CA LYS A 77 -31.78 32.43 2.50
C LYS A 77 -30.72 32.68 3.58
N TYR A 78 -30.75 33.86 4.19
CA TYR A 78 -29.91 34.21 5.32
C TYR A 78 -30.59 33.82 6.63
N THR A 79 -29.95 32.96 7.43
CA THR A 79 -30.47 32.47 8.74
C THR A 79 -29.38 32.62 9.80
N PRO A 80 -29.16 33.84 10.32
CA PRO A 80 -28.05 34.11 11.26
C PRO A 80 -28.19 33.36 12.60
N ASP A 81 -29.40 33.06 13.03
CA ASP A 81 -29.67 32.40 14.31
C ASP A 81 -29.61 30.86 14.23
N TRP A 82 -29.29 30.30 13.07
CA TRP A 82 -29.15 28.86 12.94
C TRP A 82 -27.85 28.37 13.55
N SER A 83 -27.93 27.76 14.73
CA SER A 83 -26.76 27.29 15.47
C SER A 83 -26.74 25.79 15.69
N HIS A 84 -27.87 25.08 15.54
CA HIS A 84 -28.01 23.68 15.95
C HIS A 84 -29.04 22.92 15.12
N SER A 85 -28.80 21.65 14.89
CA SER A 85 -29.75 20.72 14.27
C SER A 85 -29.48 19.27 14.69
N ASN A 86 -30.33 18.70 15.52
CA ASN A 86 -30.23 17.32 16.00
C ASN A 86 -30.16 16.29 14.87
N LYS A 87 -30.85 16.53 13.74
CA LYS A 87 -30.84 15.66 12.60
C LYS A 87 -29.46 15.63 11.90
N VAL A 88 -28.87 16.80 11.70
CA VAL A 88 -27.54 16.93 11.11
C VAL A 88 -26.50 16.31 12.02
N GLU A 89 -26.55 16.59 13.30
CA GLU A 89 -25.64 16.02 14.30
C GLU A 89 -25.76 14.50 14.37
N ALA A 90 -26.97 13.95 14.39
CA ALA A 90 -27.15 12.50 14.38
C ALA A 90 -26.45 11.83 13.19
N VAL A 91 -26.55 12.41 11.98
CA VAL A 91 -25.87 11.88 10.79
C VAL A 91 -24.35 12.04 10.90
N VAL A 92 -23.89 13.24 11.28
CA VAL A 92 -22.45 13.57 11.35
C VAL A 92 -21.70 12.72 12.39
N TRP A 93 -22.36 12.31 13.46
CA TRP A 93 -21.78 11.41 14.45
C TRP A 93 -21.98 9.93 14.13
N THR A 94 -23.15 9.53 13.65
CA THR A 94 -23.45 8.10 13.40
C THR A 94 -22.65 7.54 12.26
N VAL A 95 -22.53 8.24 11.14
CA VAL A 95 -21.81 7.72 9.96
C VAL A 95 -20.33 7.42 10.25
N PRO A 96 -19.54 8.34 10.81
CA PRO A 96 -18.16 8.05 11.19
C PRO A 96 -18.02 6.91 12.21
N VAL A 97 -18.91 6.85 13.22
CA VAL A 97 -18.89 5.76 14.21
C VAL A 97 -19.09 4.40 13.55
N LEU A 98 -20.06 4.28 12.64
CA LEU A 98 -20.30 3.03 11.90
C LEU A 98 -19.08 2.65 11.03
N ILE A 99 -18.45 3.62 10.37
CA ILE A 99 -17.23 3.41 9.59
C ILE A 99 -16.08 2.90 10.48
N ILE A 100 -15.88 3.51 11.64
CA ILE A 100 -14.84 3.08 12.60
C ILE A 100 -15.10 1.65 13.08
N LEU A 101 -16.34 1.30 13.42
CA LEU A 101 -16.69 -0.05 13.84
C LEU A 101 -16.42 -1.08 12.73
N PHE A 102 -16.79 -0.77 11.49
CA PHE A 102 -16.50 -1.63 10.35
C PHE A 102 -15.00 -1.80 10.13
N LEU A 103 -14.24 -0.69 10.15
CA LEU A 103 -12.77 -0.73 10.00
C LEU A 103 -12.09 -1.48 11.15
N ALA A 104 -12.58 -1.35 12.37
CA ALA A 104 -12.05 -2.10 13.51
C ALA A 104 -12.17 -3.61 13.31
N VAL A 105 -13.35 -4.09 12.88
CA VAL A 105 -13.57 -5.52 12.60
C VAL A 105 -12.72 -5.97 11.40
N LEU A 106 -12.66 -5.18 10.34
CA LEU A 106 -11.83 -5.47 9.16
C LEU A 106 -10.35 -5.59 9.55
N THR A 107 -9.82 -4.59 10.27
CA THR A 107 -8.42 -4.56 10.73
C THR A 107 -8.11 -5.74 11.64
N TRP A 108 -8.98 -6.04 12.61
CA TRP A 108 -8.81 -7.17 13.50
C TRP A 108 -8.65 -8.49 12.72
N LYS A 109 -9.58 -8.77 11.81
CA LYS A 109 -9.54 -10.00 11.00
C LYS A 109 -8.32 -10.06 10.09
N SER A 110 -8.01 -8.97 9.40
CA SER A 110 -6.89 -8.93 8.44
C SER A 110 -5.54 -9.02 9.13
N THR A 111 -5.34 -8.36 10.26
CA THR A 111 -4.08 -8.44 11.03
C THR A 111 -3.76 -9.86 11.45
N HIS A 112 -4.77 -10.60 11.92
CA HIS A 112 -4.55 -12.01 12.32
C HIS A 112 -4.41 -12.95 11.12
N ALA A 113 -5.05 -12.64 9.99
CA ALA A 113 -4.93 -13.47 8.78
C ALA A 113 -3.61 -13.27 8.03
N LEU A 114 -3.11 -12.02 8.01
CA LEU A 114 -1.92 -11.60 7.25
C LEU A 114 -0.67 -11.47 8.14
N GLU A 115 -0.66 -12.07 9.31
CA GLU A 115 0.51 -12.04 10.18
C GLU A 115 1.73 -12.66 9.45
N PRO A 116 2.85 -11.93 9.31
CA PRO A 116 4.01 -12.39 8.53
C PRO A 116 4.62 -13.70 9.03
N SER A 117 4.54 -13.95 10.34
CA SER A 117 5.06 -15.16 10.99
C SER A 117 4.14 -16.37 10.82
N ARG A 118 2.90 -16.19 10.34
CA ARG A 118 1.95 -17.28 10.17
C ARG A 118 2.25 -18.08 8.90
N PRO A 119 2.47 -19.41 9.02
CA PRO A 119 2.68 -20.26 7.83
C PRO A 119 1.49 -20.21 6.89
N LEU A 120 1.79 -20.12 5.58
CA LEU A 120 0.77 -20.18 4.54
C LEU A 120 0.32 -21.60 4.30
N ALA A 121 -1.00 -21.81 4.19
CA ALA A 121 -1.57 -23.11 3.91
C ALA A 121 -1.20 -23.54 2.48
N SER A 122 -0.49 -24.64 2.33
CA SER A 122 -0.11 -25.23 1.04
C SER A 122 0.07 -26.73 1.19
N VAL A 123 -0.22 -27.45 0.11
CA VAL A 123 0.07 -28.89 -0.01
C VAL A 123 1.56 -29.14 -0.33
N VAL A 124 2.23 -28.15 -0.89
CA VAL A 124 3.64 -28.23 -1.28
C VAL A 124 4.52 -27.94 -0.08
N LYS A 125 5.60 -28.73 0.08
CA LYS A 125 6.60 -28.52 1.13
C LYS A 125 7.28 -27.16 0.95
N PRO A 126 7.37 -26.32 2.01
CA PRO A 126 8.02 -25.02 1.92
C PRO A 126 9.52 -25.13 1.60
N VAL A 127 10.03 -24.14 0.87
CA VAL A 127 11.45 -23.90 0.70
C VAL A 127 11.93 -23.03 1.87
N GLU A 128 12.96 -23.48 2.56
CA GLU A 128 13.58 -22.72 3.67
C GLU A 128 14.74 -21.88 3.12
N ILE A 129 14.71 -20.57 3.40
CA ILE A 129 15.77 -19.63 3.00
C ILE A 129 16.13 -18.77 4.20
N GLU A 130 17.41 -18.76 4.54
CA GLU A 130 17.95 -17.85 5.55
C GLU A 130 18.40 -16.56 4.88
N VAL A 131 18.01 -15.43 5.48
CA VAL A 131 18.28 -14.09 4.97
C VAL A 131 19.06 -13.30 6.00
N ILE A 132 20.23 -12.84 5.61
CA ILE A 132 21.08 -12.03 6.49
C ILE A 132 21.27 -10.66 5.85
N SER A 133 20.81 -9.63 6.53
CA SER A 133 21.11 -8.26 6.20
C SER A 133 22.55 -7.94 6.59
N LEU A 134 23.35 -7.51 5.64
CA LEU A 134 24.72 -7.03 5.81
C LEU A 134 24.79 -5.54 5.45
N ASP A 135 25.98 -4.91 5.59
CA ASP A 135 26.16 -3.52 5.20
C ASP A 135 25.90 -3.33 3.70
N TRP A 136 24.69 -2.82 3.45
CA TRP A 136 24.05 -2.48 2.17
C TRP A 136 23.97 -3.60 1.14
N LYS A 137 23.87 -4.88 1.59
CA LYS A 137 23.61 -6.06 0.74
C LYS A 137 22.83 -7.11 1.50
N TRP A 138 22.21 -8.02 0.75
CA TRP A 138 21.45 -9.14 1.27
C TRP A 138 22.17 -10.44 0.95
N LEU A 139 22.41 -11.28 1.95
CA LEU A 139 22.93 -12.65 1.81
C LEU A 139 21.75 -13.60 1.97
N PHE A 140 21.58 -14.49 1.00
CA PHE A 140 20.59 -15.56 1.00
C PHE A 140 21.28 -16.90 1.08
N ILE A 141 20.89 -17.73 2.04
CA ILE A 141 21.44 -19.05 2.24
C ILE A 141 20.31 -20.07 2.08
N TYR A 142 20.57 -21.10 1.31
CA TYR A 142 19.67 -22.24 1.09
C TYR A 142 20.23 -23.45 1.83
N PRO A 143 19.80 -23.72 3.07
CA PRO A 143 20.41 -24.76 3.92
C PRO A 143 20.29 -26.15 3.31
N GLN A 144 19.19 -26.45 2.61
CA GLN A 144 18.94 -27.77 2.03
C GLN A 144 19.79 -28.02 0.78
N GLN A 145 20.14 -26.98 0.03
CA GLN A 145 20.94 -27.06 -1.21
C GLN A 145 22.44 -26.81 -0.97
N GLY A 146 22.80 -26.26 0.21
CA GLY A 146 24.18 -25.95 0.55
C GLY A 146 24.78 -24.80 -0.27
N ILE A 147 23.96 -23.87 -0.77
CA ILE A 147 24.39 -22.72 -1.57
C ILE A 147 24.03 -21.40 -0.92
N ALA A 148 24.74 -20.34 -1.31
CA ALA A 148 24.46 -18.98 -0.90
C ALA A 148 24.57 -18.01 -2.07
N THR A 149 23.73 -16.98 -2.08
CA THR A 149 23.70 -15.94 -3.11
C THR A 149 23.69 -14.55 -2.46
N VAL A 150 24.14 -13.55 -3.19
CA VAL A 150 24.17 -12.16 -2.73
C VAL A 150 23.31 -11.28 -3.65
N ASN A 151 22.37 -10.55 -3.07
CA ASN A 151 21.44 -9.66 -3.77
C ASN A 151 20.60 -10.33 -4.87
N GLU A 152 20.54 -11.65 -4.88
CA GLU A 152 19.72 -12.42 -5.79
C GLU A 152 19.15 -13.63 -5.07
N ILE A 153 17.86 -13.90 -5.28
CA ILE A 153 17.14 -15.00 -4.67
C ILE A 153 16.27 -15.66 -5.73
N VAL A 154 16.28 -17.00 -5.79
CA VAL A 154 15.50 -17.79 -6.74
C VAL A 154 14.70 -18.83 -5.97
N PHE A 155 13.42 -18.95 -6.27
CA PHE A 155 12.53 -19.95 -5.66
C PHE A 155 11.39 -20.32 -6.62
N PRO A 156 10.81 -21.51 -6.49
CA PRO A 156 9.76 -21.98 -7.41
C PRO A 156 8.43 -21.21 -7.20
N VAL A 157 7.71 -20.96 -8.29
CA VAL A 157 6.35 -20.40 -8.27
C VAL A 157 5.37 -21.35 -7.58
N ASN A 158 4.30 -20.82 -7.01
CA ASN A 158 3.24 -21.56 -6.28
C ASN A 158 3.76 -22.43 -5.13
N THR A 159 4.96 -22.15 -4.64
CA THR A 159 5.58 -22.87 -3.54
C THR A 159 5.78 -21.91 -2.35
N PRO A 160 5.36 -22.27 -1.13
CA PRO A 160 5.65 -21.45 0.04
C PRO A 160 7.14 -21.32 0.27
N VAL A 161 7.59 -20.11 0.54
CA VAL A 161 8.95 -19.83 0.95
C VAL A 161 8.93 -19.33 2.38
N ASN A 162 9.69 -20.00 3.25
CA ASN A 162 9.85 -19.64 4.65
C ASN A 162 11.18 -18.92 4.81
N PHE A 163 11.13 -17.63 4.94
CA PHE A 163 12.29 -16.80 5.21
C PHE A 163 12.58 -16.74 6.70
N ARG A 164 13.82 -17.06 7.09
CA ARG A 164 14.38 -16.79 8.42
C ARG A 164 15.33 -15.61 8.31
N ILE A 165 14.95 -14.49 8.91
CA ILE A 165 15.57 -13.21 8.62
C ILE A 165 16.26 -12.69 9.86
N THR A 166 17.52 -12.29 9.72
CA THR A 166 18.32 -11.64 10.75
C THR A 166 19.22 -10.56 10.17
N SER A 167 19.93 -9.83 11.01
CA SER A 167 20.90 -8.83 10.59
C SER A 167 22.26 -9.08 11.24
N GLY A 168 23.32 -8.88 10.48
CA GLY A 168 24.69 -8.93 10.96
C GLY A 168 25.20 -7.59 11.48
N SER A 169 24.48 -6.48 11.28
CA SER A 169 24.89 -5.15 11.70
C SER A 169 23.74 -4.34 12.28
N VAL A 170 23.06 -3.53 11.48
CA VAL A 170 21.95 -2.65 11.89
C VAL A 170 20.62 -3.19 11.41
N MET A 171 19.53 -2.66 11.97
CA MET A 171 18.17 -3.01 11.54
C MET A 171 17.93 -2.60 10.08
N ASN A 172 17.35 -3.52 9.32
CA ASN A 172 16.90 -3.32 7.94
C ASN A 172 15.48 -3.85 7.78
N GLY A 173 14.77 -3.38 6.75
CA GLY A 173 13.43 -3.89 6.42
C GLY A 173 13.50 -4.78 5.17
N PHE A 174 13.23 -6.06 5.30
CA PHE A 174 13.14 -6.99 4.17
C PHE A 174 11.76 -6.85 3.52
N PHE A 175 11.73 -6.48 2.25
CA PHE A 175 10.49 -6.20 1.54
C PHE A 175 10.56 -6.54 0.06
N ILE A 176 9.61 -7.34 -0.42
CA ILE A 176 9.36 -7.63 -1.84
C ILE A 176 7.96 -7.11 -2.18
N PRO A 177 7.82 -5.84 -2.66
CA PRO A 177 6.52 -5.18 -2.82
C PRO A 177 5.50 -5.96 -3.66
N ALA A 178 5.95 -6.67 -4.68
CA ALA A 178 5.06 -7.45 -5.56
C ALA A 178 4.45 -8.69 -4.87
N LEU A 179 5.11 -9.23 -3.84
CA LEU A 179 4.65 -10.41 -3.11
C LEU A 179 3.92 -10.06 -1.81
N GLY A 180 4.14 -8.84 -1.29
CA GLY A 180 3.53 -8.33 -0.08
C GLY A 180 4.32 -8.65 1.17
N SER A 181 3.85 -8.14 2.29
CA SER A 181 4.43 -8.19 3.64
C SER A 181 5.87 -7.67 3.74
N GLN A 182 6.13 -7.03 4.83
CA GLN A 182 7.44 -6.53 5.21
C GLN A 182 7.77 -7.01 6.61
N ILE A 183 9.03 -7.33 6.86
CA ILE A 183 9.50 -7.64 8.22
C ILE A 183 10.89 -7.08 8.47
N TYR A 184 11.19 -6.80 9.73
CA TYR A 184 12.50 -6.30 10.11
C TYR A 184 13.52 -7.42 10.27
N ALA A 185 14.72 -7.20 9.71
CA ALA A 185 15.94 -7.93 9.99
C ALA A 185 16.65 -7.20 11.13
N MET A 186 16.77 -7.85 12.30
CA MET A 186 17.35 -7.24 13.49
C MET A 186 18.56 -8.06 13.97
N PRO A 187 19.64 -7.42 14.45
CA PRO A 187 20.76 -8.12 15.05
C PRO A 187 20.33 -8.83 16.35
N GLY A 188 20.83 -10.05 16.54
CA GLY A 188 20.51 -10.85 17.74
C GLY A 188 19.09 -11.43 17.77
N MET A 189 18.27 -11.21 16.75
CA MET A 189 16.90 -11.73 16.63
C MET A 189 16.72 -12.45 15.30
N GLN A 190 15.89 -13.49 15.27
CA GLN A 190 15.46 -14.15 14.04
C GLN A 190 13.95 -13.93 13.85
N THR A 191 13.58 -13.22 12.79
CA THR A 191 12.20 -13.02 12.37
C THR A 191 11.81 -14.01 11.27
N ARG A 192 10.52 -14.23 11.06
CA ARG A 192 9.99 -15.17 10.05
C ARG A 192 9.03 -14.47 9.12
N LEU A 193 9.14 -14.77 7.85
CA LEU A 193 8.24 -14.27 6.81
C LEU A 193 7.88 -15.42 5.87
N HIS A 194 6.61 -15.53 5.54
CA HIS A 194 6.08 -16.55 4.64
C HIS A 194 5.48 -15.88 3.41
N LEU A 195 5.99 -16.22 2.22
CA LEU A 195 5.50 -15.68 0.94
C LEU A 195 5.27 -16.80 -0.07
N ILE A 196 4.37 -16.56 -1.02
CA ILE A 196 4.17 -17.38 -2.21
C ILE A 196 4.10 -16.45 -3.41
N ALA A 197 4.92 -16.71 -4.45
CA ALA A 197 4.75 -16.07 -5.74
C ALA A 197 3.70 -16.86 -6.53
N GLY A 198 2.66 -16.18 -7.01
CA GLY A 198 1.58 -16.76 -7.82
C GLY A 198 1.91 -16.80 -9.31
N GLU A 199 2.89 -16.04 -9.76
CA GLU A 199 3.30 -15.92 -11.17
C GLU A 199 4.81 -15.99 -11.30
N THR A 200 5.29 -16.48 -12.47
CA THR A 200 6.71 -16.43 -12.80
C THR A 200 7.15 -15.00 -13.12
N GLY A 201 8.35 -14.64 -12.71
CA GLY A 201 8.88 -13.31 -12.98
C GLY A 201 10.05 -12.95 -12.08
N THR A 202 10.61 -11.77 -12.33
CA THR A 202 11.65 -11.18 -11.48
C THR A 202 11.11 -9.96 -10.79
N PHE A 203 11.07 -9.97 -9.47
CA PHE A 203 10.52 -8.93 -8.62
C PHE A 203 11.64 -8.17 -7.93
N ASP A 204 11.46 -6.86 -7.77
CA ASP A 204 12.40 -6.05 -7.03
C ASP A 204 12.20 -6.24 -5.52
N GLY A 205 13.28 -6.52 -4.81
CA GLY A 205 13.36 -6.47 -3.36
C GLY A 205 14.18 -5.28 -2.89
N ILE A 206 13.80 -4.70 -1.76
CA ILE A 206 14.44 -3.51 -1.20
C ILE A 206 14.62 -3.62 0.31
N SER A 207 15.56 -2.83 0.86
CA SER A 207 15.49 -2.46 2.26
C SER A 207 14.55 -1.28 2.44
N SER A 208 13.48 -1.48 3.22
CA SER A 208 12.46 -0.45 3.47
C SER A 208 12.76 0.45 4.67
N SER A 209 13.85 0.19 5.39
CA SER A 209 14.28 0.97 6.55
C SER A 209 15.63 1.63 6.28
N TYR A 210 15.77 2.88 6.72
CA TYR A 210 17.03 3.59 6.61
C TYR A 210 18.10 2.94 7.51
N SER A 211 19.21 2.52 6.90
CA SER A 211 20.33 1.86 7.58
C SER A 211 21.69 2.48 7.26
N GLY A 212 21.70 3.74 6.86
CA GLY A 212 22.94 4.49 6.58
C GLY A 212 23.14 4.84 5.10
N ARG A 213 24.36 5.26 4.77
CA ARG A 213 24.70 5.91 3.47
C ARG A 213 24.38 5.05 2.24
N GLY A 214 24.53 3.73 2.30
CA GLY A 214 24.38 2.83 1.16
C GLY A 214 22.98 2.23 1.02
N VAL A 215 22.00 2.57 1.87
CA VAL A 215 20.66 1.97 1.86
C VAL A 215 19.90 2.16 0.53
N SER A 216 20.11 3.26 -0.17
CA SER A 216 19.47 3.51 -1.47
C SER A 216 19.86 2.49 -2.55
N GLY A 217 21.06 1.90 -2.44
CA GLY A 217 21.56 0.82 -3.29
C GLY A 217 21.27 -0.59 -2.75
N MET A 218 20.72 -0.73 -1.55
CA MET A 218 20.47 -2.02 -0.91
C MET A 218 19.21 -2.69 -1.50
N LYS A 219 19.35 -3.17 -2.71
CA LYS A 219 18.31 -3.82 -3.51
C LYS A 219 18.73 -5.26 -3.83
N PHE A 220 17.74 -6.09 -4.13
CA PHE A 220 17.97 -7.46 -4.62
C PHE A 220 16.89 -7.84 -5.63
N LYS A 221 17.15 -8.91 -6.39
CA LYS A 221 16.19 -9.49 -7.32
C LYS A 221 15.65 -10.80 -6.76
N ALA A 222 14.32 -10.95 -6.80
CA ALA A 222 13.60 -12.15 -6.44
C ALA A 222 12.99 -12.76 -7.69
N THR A 223 13.49 -13.92 -8.13
CA THR A 223 13.03 -14.60 -9.33
C THR A 223 12.21 -15.84 -8.94
N ALA A 224 11.01 -15.93 -9.45
CA ALA A 224 10.11 -17.06 -9.26
C ALA A 224 9.85 -17.81 -10.57
#